data_df4c72948703a588e26c50588e1f67bc
#
_entry.id   df4c72948703a588e26c50588e1f67bc
#
_cell.length_a   1.000
_cell.length_b   1.000
_cell.length_c   1.000
_cell.angle_alpha   90.00
_cell.angle_beta   90.00
_cell.angle_gamma   90.00
#
_symmetry.space_group_name_H-M   'P 1'
#
loop_
_entity.id
_entity.type
_entity.pdbx_description
1 polymer ?
#
loop_
_entity_poly.entity_id
_entity_poly.type
_entity_poly.pdbx_seq_one_letter_code
_entity_poly.pdbx_strand_id
1 'polypeptide(L)'
;MNEVDPLVQEAIADGAQSEYSRHAMLDAAFRRQEAILSLRTLGLPFRHIAARLGCSTAVVQAAVKAAEARRPATERREDRVPYELHVQLARKLKGDEESIRRIGRTNLERMRQTKRNPVAQQWIEMWSDLLNARVEDLTSGMLADTELGRELRHMSPFAGALTDDERRLAIRRAGQLASK
;
A
#
# COMPACT_ATOMS: atom_id res chain seq x y z
N MET A 1 19.92 -26.24 -36.87
CA MET A 1 19.63 -25.69 -35.52
C MET A 1 19.56 -24.19 -35.70
N ASN A 2 18.42 -23.60 -35.41
CA ASN A 2 18.15 -22.19 -35.80
C ASN A 2 18.82 -21.28 -34.73
N GLU A 3 19.84 -20.49 -35.14
CA GLU A 3 20.55 -19.56 -34.25
C GLU A 3 19.65 -18.41 -33.73
N VAL A 4 18.45 -18.26 -34.27
CA VAL A 4 17.47 -17.25 -33.91
C VAL A 4 16.79 -17.58 -32.56
N ASP A 5 16.54 -18.84 -32.27
CA ASP A 5 15.81 -19.26 -31.07
C ASP A 5 16.51 -18.91 -29.74
N PRO A 6 17.85 -19.10 -29.60
CA PRO A 6 18.56 -18.67 -28.39
C PRO A 6 18.50 -17.15 -28.18
N LEU A 7 18.67 -16.35 -29.24
CA LEU A 7 18.59 -14.88 -29.15
C LEU A 7 17.18 -14.39 -28.77
N VAL A 8 16.14 -15.07 -29.24
CA VAL A 8 14.78 -14.76 -28.84
C VAL A 8 14.57 -15.09 -27.36
N GLN A 9 15.07 -16.21 -26.86
CA GLN A 9 14.95 -16.56 -25.45
C GLN A 9 15.75 -15.61 -24.55
N GLU A 10 16.94 -15.19 -24.98
CA GLU A 10 17.73 -14.18 -24.28
C GLU A 10 16.98 -12.84 -24.20
N ALA A 11 16.42 -12.36 -25.30
CA ALA A 11 15.65 -11.12 -25.33
C ALA A 11 14.40 -11.17 -24.43
N ILE A 12 13.71 -12.31 -24.37
CA ILE A 12 12.57 -12.52 -23.48
C ILE A 12 13.02 -12.49 -22.01
N ALA A 13 14.12 -13.17 -21.67
CA ALA A 13 14.65 -13.20 -20.32
C ALA A 13 15.10 -11.79 -19.85
N ASP A 14 15.83 -11.07 -20.70
CA ASP A 14 16.27 -9.69 -20.43
C ASP A 14 15.08 -8.72 -20.29
N GLY A 15 14.06 -8.89 -21.13
CA GLY A 15 12.81 -8.15 -21.02
C GLY A 15 12.12 -8.37 -19.67
N ALA A 16 11.98 -9.61 -19.24
CA ALA A 16 11.40 -9.97 -17.94
C ALA A 16 12.22 -9.41 -16.77
N GLN A 17 13.56 -9.50 -16.85
CA GLN A 17 14.47 -8.94 -15.85
C GLN A 17 14.37 -7.41 -15.76
N SER A 18 14.26 -6.73 -16.90
CA SER A 18 14.08 -5.27 -16.96
C SER A 18 12.75 -4.84 -16.30
N GLU A 19 11.66 -5.53 -16.58
CA GLU A 19 10.36 -5.29 -15.96
C GLU A 19 10.41 -5.53 -14.45
N TYR A 20 11.00 -6.62 -14.00
CA TYR A 20 11.18 -6.90 -12.57
C TYR A 20 11.97 -5.77 -11.88
N SER A 21 13.08 -5.34 -12.47
CA SER A 21 13.92 -4.27 -11.93
C SER A 21 13.17 -2.94 -11.87
N ARG A 22 12.39 -2.62 -12.90
CA ARG A 22 11.54 -1.43 -12.95
C ARG A 22 10.49 -1.44 -11.83
N HIS A 23 9.79 -2.55 -11.64
CA HIS A 23 8.81 -2.70 -10.55
C HIS A 23 9.46 -2.56 -9.18
N ALA A 24 10.60 -3.21 -8.95
CA ALA A 24 11.34 -3.11 -7.70
C ALA A 24 11.76 -1.66 -7.38
N MET A 25 12.18 -0.89 -8.41
CA MET A 25 12.56 0.50 -8.27
C MET A 25 11.36 1.41 -7.94
N LEU A 26 10.24 1.23 -8.63
CA LEU A 26 9.00 1.98 -8.35
C LEU A 26 8.49 1.73 -6.94
N ASP A 27 8.53 0.52 -6.50
CA ASP A 27 8.17 0.12 -5.15
C ASP A 27 9.08 0.74 -4.08
N ALA A 28 10.41 0.74 -4.32
CA ALA A 28 11.36 1.37 -3.42
C ALA A 28 11.11 2.89 -3.33
N ALA A 29 10.82 3.52 -4.46
CA ALA A 29 10.45 4.93 -4.52
C ALA A 29 9.16 5.20 -3.73
N PHE A 30 8.12 4.39 -3.91
CA PHE A 30 6.88 4.47 -3.14
C PHE A 30 7.16 4.42 -1.63
N ARG A 31 7.86 3.38 -1.16
CA ARG A 31 8.15 3.23 0.28
C ARG A 31 8.95 4.39 0.83
N ARG A 32 9.95 4.87 0.10
CA ARG A 32 10.77 6.03 0.50
C ARG A 32 9.92 7.29 0.65
N GLN A 33 9.04 7.57 -0.31
CA GLN A 33 8.15 8.75 -0.28
C GLN A 33 7.16 8.67 0.88
N GLU A 34 6.59 7.49 1.15
CA GLU A 34 5.69 7.29 2.28
C GLU A 34 6.40 7.43 3.64
N ALA A 35 7.65 6.96 3.73
CA ALA A 35 8.46 7.16 4.93
C ALA A 35 8.75 8.64 5.18
N ILE A 36 9.10 9.39 4.14
CA ILE A 36 9.33 10.83 4.22
C ILE A 36 8.06 11.58 4.65
N LEU A 37 6.92 11.25 4.07
CA LEU A 37 5.64 11.83 4.48
C LEU A 37 5.32 11.50 5.94
N SER A 38 5.63 10.29 6.41
CA SER A 38 5.47 9.91 7.82
C SER A 38 6.32 10.79 8.75
N LEU A 39 7.59 11.04 8.40
CA LEU A 39 8.46 11.95 9.17
C LEU A 39 7.87 13.36 9.23
N ARG A 40 7.30 13.86 8.14
CA ARG A 40 6.60 15.15 8.13
C ARG A 40 5.36 15.15 9.03
N THR A 41 4.56 14.09 8.98
CA THR A 41 3.38 13.91 9.84
C THR A 41 3.74 13.91 11.33
N LEU A 42 4.92 13.38 11.67
CA LEU A 42 5.49 13.41 13.03
C LEU A 42 6.08 14.78 13.43
N GLY A 43 6.01 15.77 12.54
CA GLY A 43 6.42 17.17 12.83
C GLY A 43 7.85 17.52 12.46
N LEU A 44 8.63 16.62 11.83
CA LEU A 44 10.00 16.94 11.44
C LEU A 44 10.03 18.02 10.32
N PRO A 45 10.81 19.10 10.47
CA PRO A 45 11.01 20.08 9.40
C PRO A 45 11.71 19.47 8.18
N PHE A 46 11.41 19.97 6.98
CA PHE A 46 12.01 19.49 5.71
C PHE A 46 13.54 19.48 5.77
N ARG A 47 14.17 20.53 6.32
CA ARG A 47 15.63 20.63 6.46
C ARG A 47 16.23 19.52 7.32
N HIS A 48 15.55 19.14 8.39
CA HIS A 48 16.01 18.07 9.29
C HIS A 48 15.88 16.69 8.62
N ILE A 49 14.79 16.45 7.89
CA ILE A 49 14.62 15.23 7.09
C ILE A 49 15.72 15.14 6.03
N ALA A 50 15.94 16.23 5.28
CA ALA A 50 16.95 16.30 4.23
C ALA A 50 18.36 16.01 4.77
N ALA A 51 18.74 16.64 5.88
CA ALA A 51 20.04 16.42 6.53
C ALA A 51 20.23 14.95 6.96
N ARG A 52 19.20 14.33 7.55
CA ARG A 52 19.26 12.90 7.96
C ARG A 52 19.32 11.92 6.80
N LEU A 53 18.75 12.28 5.66
CA LEU A 53 18.71 11.42 4.46
C LEU A 53 19.87 11.70 3.48
N GLY A 54 20.73 12.69 3.76
CA GLY A 54 21.83 13.08 2.89
C GLY A 54 21.35 13.61 1.53
N CYS A 55 20.22 14.33 1.48
CA CYS A 55 19.65 14.86 0.24
C CYS A 55 19.20 16.33 0.41
N SER A 56 18.81 16.98 -0.69
CA SER A 56 18.31 18.35 -0.65
C SER A 56 16.88 18.45 -0.11
N THR A 57 16.51 19.62 0.42
CA THR A 57 15.11 19.89 0.84
C THR A 57 14.13 19.80 -0.33
N ALA A 58 14.56 20.13 -1.55
CA ALA A 58 13.73 19.99 -2.76
C ALA A 58 13.34 18.52 -3.03
N VAL A 59 14.28 17.60 -2.83
CA VAL A 59 14.01 16.14 -2.95
C VAL A 59 13.00 15.71 -1.91
N VAL A 60 13.10 16.18 -0.66
CA VAL A 60 12.14 15.86 0.41
C VAL A 60 10.76 16.42 0.10
N GLN A 61 10.67 17.67 -0.39
CA GLN A 61 9.41 18.30 -0.77
C GLN A 61 8.75 17.57 -1.94
N ALA A 62 9.52 17.22 -2.98
CA ALA A 62 9.01 16.43 -4.11
C ALA A 62 8.49 15.06 -3.67
N ALA A 63 9.17 14.39 -2.74
CA ALA A 63 8.74 13.12 -2.19
C ALA A 63 7.42 13.24 -1.43
N VAL A 64 7.25 14.28 -0.60
CA VAL A 64 5.99 14.56 0.10
C VAL A 64 4.87 14.85 -0.88
N LYS A 65 5.10 15.73 -1.87
CA LYS A 65 4.12 16.05 -2.90
C LYS A 65 3.68 14.80 -3.70
N ALA A 66 4.63 13.96 -4.08
CA ALA A 66 4.33 12.71 -4.80
C ALA A 66 3.53 11.72 -3.93
N ALA A 67 3.84 11.64 -2.64
CA ALA A 67 3.08 10.81 -1.71
C ALA A 67 1.65 11.35 -1.49
N GLU A 68 1.49 12.66 -1.35
CA GLU A 68 0.17 13.31 -1.21
C GLU A 68 -0.67 13.17 -2.48
N ALA A 69 -0.06 13.31 -3.66
CA ALA A 69 -0.75 13.21 -4.95
C ALA A 69 -1.35 11.82 -5.24
N ARG A 70 -0.87 10.78 -4.57
CA ARG A 70 -1.45 9.42 -4.66
C ARG A 70 -2.70 9.23 -3.81
N ARG A 71 -3.02 10.18 -2.91
CA ARG A 71 -4.21 10.05 -2.07
C ARG A 71 -5.44 10.33 -2.89
N PRO A 72 -6.49 9.51 -2.72
CA PRO A 72 -7.78 9.79 -3.33
C PRO A 72 -8.27 11.19 -2.94
N ALA A 73 -8.88 11.88 -3.88
CA ALA A 73 -9.60 13.12 -3.63
C ALA A 73 -10.94 12.81 -2.92
N THR A 74 -10.87 12.21 -1.72
CA THR A 74 -12.07 11.90 -0.96
C THR A 74 -12.38 13.01 0.06
N GLU A 75 -13.59 13.54 0.03
CA GLU A 75 -14.05 14.54 0.98
C GLU A 75 -14.42 13.95 2.33
N ARG A 76 -14.76 12.65 2.36
CA ARG A 76 -15.26 11.97 3.55
C ARG A 76 -14.12 11.49 4.45
N ARG A 77 -14.13 11.94 5.70
CA ARG A 77 -13.16 11.51 6.72
C ARG A 77 -13.20 9.99 6.95
N GLU A 78 -14.38 9.40 6.89
CA GLU A 78 -14.62 7.98 7.05
C GLU A 78 -13.89 7.12 6.02
N ASP A 79 -13.64 7.63 4.81
CA ASP A 79 -12.89 6.94 3.77
C ASP A 79 -11.37 7.17 3.89
N ARG A 80 -10.95 8.30 4.46
CA ARG A 80 -9.52 8.66 4.59
C ARG A 80 -8.79 7.80 5.61
N VAL A 81 -9.39 7.54 6.75
CA VAL A 81 -8.76 6.73 7.80
C VAL A 81 -8.54 5.28 7.31
N PRO A 82 -9.54 4.57 6.75
CA PRO A 82 -9.32 3.26 6.14
C PRO A 82 -8.23 3.28 5.06
N TYR A 83 -8.19 4.30 4.20
CA TYR A 83 -7.15 4.43 3.18
C TYR A 83 -5.74 4.52 3.79
N GLU A 84 -5.51 5.42 4.74
CA GLU A 84 -4.20 5.58 5.39
C GLU A 84 -3.77 4.35 6.20
N LEU A 85 -4.71 3.61 6.79
CA LEU A 85 -4.43 2.31 7.41
C LEU A 85 -3.91 1.31 6.36
N HIS A 86 -4.53 1.25 5.18
CA HIS A 86 -4.11 0.36 4.10
C HIS A 86 -2.77 0.80 3.46
N VAL A 87 -2.45 2.09 3.44
CA VAL A 87 -1.11 2.57 3.08
C VAL A 87 -0.04 2.04 4.05
N GLN A 88 -0.30 2.03 5.37
CA GLN A 88 0.64 1.43 6.33
C GLN A 88 0.77 -0.08 6.13
N LEU A 89 -0.33 -0.79 5.87
CA LEU A 89 -0.32 -2.23 5.56
C LEU A 89 0.51 -2.53 4.30
N ALA A 90 0.30 -1.78 3.21
CA ALA A 90 1.05 -1.92 1.97
C ALA A 90 2.56 -1.72 2.16
N ARG A 91 2.96 -0.78 3.02
CA ARG A 91 4.37 -0.59 3.39
C ARG A 91 4.93 -1.78 4.16
N LYS A 92 4.15 -2.31 5.10
CA LYS A 92 4.55 -3.40 6.00
C LYS A 92 4.63 -4.74 5.28
N LEU A 93 3.78 -4.98 4.27
CA LEU A 93 3.75 -6.21 3.49
C LEU A 93 5.13 -6.64 2.97
N LYS A 94 6.00 -5.71 2.61
CA LYS A 94 7.33 -6.04 2.09
C LYS A 94 8.34 -6.59 3.12
N GLY A 95 8.12 -6.32 4.39
CA GLY A 95 8.99 -6.83 5.47
C GLY A 95 8.36 -7.96 6.27
N ASP A 96 7.03 -8.12 6.19
CA ASP A 96 6.26 -9.03 7.04
C ASP A 96 5.01 -9.57 6.31
N GLU A 97 5.20 -9.95 5.03
CA GLU A 97 4.10 -10.38 4.16
C GLU A 97 3.35 -11.58 4.74
N GLU A 98 4.08 -12.60 5.18
CA GLU A 98 3.49 -13.84 5.67
C GLU A 98 2.62 -13.62 6.91
N SER A 99 3.10 -12.82 7.87
CA SER A 99 2.35 -12.49 9.08
C SER A 99 1.07 -11.72 8.77
N ILE A 100 1.15 -10.73 7.88
CA ILE A 100 -0.02 -9.93 7.46
C ILE A 100 -1.04 -10.80 6.75
N ARG A 101 -0.61 -11.66 5.81
CA ARG A 101 -1.50 -12.58 5.10
C ARG A 101 -2.15 -13.58 6.07
N ARG A 102 -1.40 -14.12 7.02
CA ARG A 102 -1.92 -15.02 8.05
C ARG A 102 -3.00 -14.34 8.89
N ILE A 103 -2.77 -13.11 9.35
CA ILE A 103 -3.75 -12.32 10.10
C ILE A 103 -5.00 -12.10 9.24
N GLY A 104 -4.82 -11.70 7.99
CA GLY A 104 -5.92 -11.49 7.05
C GLY A 104 -6.76 -12.76 6.84
N ARG A 105 -6.13 -13.90 6.59
CA ARG A 105 -6.83 -15.20 6.42
C ARG A 105 -7.57 -15.62 7.69
N THR A 106 -6.94 -15.50 8.85
CA THR A 106 -7.58 -15.81 10.14
C THR A 106 -8.81 -14.96 10.38
N ASN A 107 -8.73 -13.67 10.09
CA ASN A 107 -9.86 -12.77 10.27
C ASN A 107 -10.96 -13.01 9.23
N LEU A 108 -10.60 -13.31 7.96
CA LEU A 108 -11.60 -13.69 6.94
C LEU A 108 -12.39 -14.93 7.37
N GLU A 109 -11.71 -15.93 7.91
CA GLU A 109 -12.40 -17.13 8.39
C GLU A 109 -13.41 -16.80 9.50
N ARG A 110 -13.02 -15.94 10.47
CA ARG A 110 -13.96 -15.44 11.49
C ARG A 110 -15.12 -14.66 10.88
N MET A 111 -14.83 -13.85 9.84
CA MET A 111 -15.87 -13.08 9.14
C MET A 111 -16.85 -14.00 8.41
N ARG A 112 -16.41 -15.12 7.84
CA ARG A 112 -17.27 -16.13 7.19
C ARG A 112 -18.22 -16.82 8.17
N GLN A 113 -17.77 -17.06 9.39
CA GLN A 113 -18.58 -17.71 10.44
C GLN A 113 -19.73 -16.82 10.93
N THR A 114 -19.67 -15.52 10.69
CA THR A 114 -20.73 -14.59 11.06
C THR A 114 -21.75 -14.49 9.94
N LYS A 115 -23.04 -14.70 10.23
CA LYS A 115 -24.14 -14.57 9.25
C LYS A 115 -24.13 -13.15 8.66
N ARG A 116 -23.94 -13.04 7.36
CA ARG A 116 -23.85 -11.76 6.64
C ARG A 116 -24.81 -11.73 5.47
N ASN A 117 -25.10 -10.52 4.97
CA ASN A 117 -25.86 -10.35 3.74
C ASN A 117 -25.01 -10.77 2.51
N PRO A 118 -25.65 -11.02 1.35
CA PRO A 118 -24.93 -11.46 0.16
C PRO A 118 -23.85 -10.50 -0.32
N VAL A 119 -24.02 -9.18 -0.13
CA VAL A 119 -23.03 -8.18 -0.52
C VAL A 119 -21.76 -8.30 0.32
N ALA A 120 -21.92 -8.44 1.64
CA ALA A 120 -20.78 -8.64 2.54
C ALA A 120 -20.02 -9.94 2.25
N GLN A 121 -20.72 -10.97 1.76
CA GLN A 121 -20.10 -12.23 1.33
C GLN A 121 -19.20 -12.00 0.09
N GLN A 122 -19.62 -11.19 -0.87
CA GLN A 122 -18.78 -10.85 -2.03
C GLN A 122 -17.47 -10.15 -1.63
N TRP A 123 -17.52 -9.23 -0.65
CA TRP A 123 -16.30 -8.58 -0.15
C TRP A 123 -15.33 -9.56 0.52
N ILE A 124 -15.85 -10.56 1.23
CA ILE A 124 -15.04 -11.61 1.86
C ILE A 124 -14.33 -12.45 0.78
N GLU A 125 -15.02 -12.83 -0.28
CA GLU A 125 -14.42 -13.59 -1.38
C GLU A 125 -13.37 -12.76 -2.13
N MET A 126 -13.65 -11.49 -2.42
CA MET A 126 -12.66 -10.60 -3.05
C MET A 126 -11.38 -10.44 -2.20
N TRP A 127 -11.51 -10.30 -0.88
CA TRP A 127 -10.34 -10.29 0.00
C TRP A 127 -9.61 -11.63 0.02
N SER A 128 -10.33 -12.74 -0.07
CA SER A 128 -9.74 -14.07 -0.19
C SER A 128 -8.89 -14.19 -1.44
N ASP A 129 -9.40 -13.74 -2.58
CA ASP A 129 -8.67 -13.73 -3.85
C ASP A 129 -7.41 -12.85 -3.77
N LEU A 130 -7.54 -11.64 -3.26
CA LEU A 130 -6.40 -10.72 -3.06
C LEU A 130 -5.34 -11.30 -2.12
N LEU A 131 -5.75 -11.98 -1.03
CA LEU A 131 -4.82 -12.62 -0.10
C LEU A 131 -4.11 -13.84 -0.69
N ASN A 132 -4.56 -14.38 -1.80
CA ASN A 132 -3.92 -15.47 -2.54
C ASN A 132 -3.18 -14.98 -3.81
N ALA A 133 -3.40 -13.74 -4.22
CA ALA A 133 -2.72 -13.11 -5.35
C ALA A 133 -1.27 -12.71 -5.01
N ARG A 134 -0.54 -12.20 -6.01
CA ARG A 134 0.80 -11.63 -5.80
C ARG A 134 0.71 -10.40 -4.89
N VAL A 135 1.82 -10.06 -4.24
CA VAL A 135 1.88 -8.90 -3.31
C VAL A 135 1.56 -7.57 -4.00
N GLU A 136 1.93 -7.45 -5.28
CA GLU A 136 1.62 -6.28 -6.11
C GLU A 136 0.10 -6.12 -6.31
N ASP A 137 -0.58 -7.22 -6.62
CA ASP A 137 -2.03 -7.24 -6.84
C ASP A 137 -2.79 -6.96 -5.53
N LEU A 138 -2.33 -7.56 -4.43
CA LEU A 138 -2.87 -7.27 -3.09
C LEU A 138 -2.70 -5.78 -2.74
N THR A 139 -1.50 -5.22 -2.96
CA THR A 139 -1.22 -3.81 -2.69
C THR A 139 -2.08 -2.89 -3.57
N SER A 140 -2.21 -3.20 -4.86
CA SER A 140 -3.05 -2.45 -5.80
C SER A 140 -4.52 -2.48 -5.38
N GLY A 141 -5.05 -3.64 -4.99
CA GLY A 141 -6.42 -3.79 -4.50
C GLY A 141 -6.66 -3.00 -3.20
N MET A 142 -5.71 -3.05 -2.26
CA MET A 142 -5.76 -2.27 -1.02
C MET A 142 -5.85 -0.76 -1.26
N LEU A 143 -5.17 -0.25 -2.27
CA LEU A 143 -5.00 1.18 -2.53
C LEU A 143 -5.83 1.69 -3.71
N ALA A 144 -6.70 0.86 -4.29
CA ALA A 144 -7.53 1.24 -5.42
C ALA A 144 -8.43 2.44 -5.10
N ASP A 145 -8.33 3.49 -5.93
CA ASP A 145 -9.19 4.67 -5.86
C ASP A 145 -10.46 4.48 -6.68
N THR A 146 -11.25 3.51 -6.25
CA THR A 146 -12.55 3.18 -6.83
C THR A 146 -13.58 3.05 -5.72
N GLU A 147 -14.86 3.13 -6.04
CA GLU A 147 -15.94 2.85 -5.09
C GLU A 147 -15.80 1.46 -4.47
N LEU A 148 -15.53 0.46 -5.31
CA LEU A 148 -15.23 -0.89 -4.88
C LEU A 148 -14.04 -0.96 -3.90
N GLY A 149 -12.95 -0.26 -4.18
CA GLY A 149 -11.80 -0.18 -3.29
C GLY A 149 -12.12 0.46 -1.94
N ARG A 150 -13.02 1.45 -1.90
CA ARG A 150 -13.49 2.06 -0.65
C ARG A 150 -14.29 1.07 0.18
N GLU A 151 -15.24 0.38 -0.43
CA GLU A 151 -16.06 -0.65 0.23
C GLU A 151 -15.20 -1.79 0.76
N LEU A 152 -14.25 -2.29 -0.02
CA LEU A 152 -13.30 -3.31 0.42
C LEU A 152 -12.52 -2.87 1.67
N ARG A 153 -12.06 -1.62 1.73
CA ARG A 153 -11.34 -1.11 2.90
C ARG A 153 -12.22 -1.03 4.15
N HIS A 154 -13.51 -0.74 4.02
CA HIS A 154 -14.45 -0.78 5.14
C HIS A 154 -14.67 -2.20 5.69
N MET A 155 -14.53 -3.20 4.83
CA MET A 155 -14.64 -4.64 5.18
C MET A 155 -13.28 -5.32 5.33
N SER A 156 -12.26 -4.57 5.74
CA SER A 156 -10.88 -5.01 5.81
C SER A 156 -10.65 -6.16 6.80
N PRO A 157 -9.96 -7.25 6.40
CA PRO A 157 -9.65 -8.36 7.29
C PRO A 157 -8.36 -8.13 8.11
N PHE A 158 -7.71 -6.98 8.03
CA PHE A 158 -6.40 -6.74 8.63
C PHE A 158 -6.43 -6.17 10.05
N ALA A 159 -7.52 -6.35 10.79
CA ALA A 159 -7.57 -5.96 12.20
C ALA A 159 -6.45 -6.67 12.98
N GLY A 160 -5.66 -5.89 13.74
CA GLY A 160 -4.51 -6.40 14.50
C GLY A 160 -3.20 -6.54 13.71
N ALA A 161 -3.17 -6.26 12.40
CA ALA A 161 -1.95 -6.32 11.59
C ALA A 161 -1.02 -5.10 11.78
N LEU A 162 -1.55 -3.98 12.24
CA LEU A 162 -0.80 -2.77 12.53
C LEU A 162 -0.62 -2.59 14.04
N THR A 163 0.55 -2.11 14.44
CA THR A 163 0.79 -1.66 15.82
C THR A 163 -0.01 -0.40 16.13
N ASP A 164 -0.13 -0.06 17.41
CA ASP A 164 -0.83 1.15 17.85
C ASP A 164 -0.16 2.43 17.32
N ASP A 165 1.18 2.44 17.19
CA ASP A 165 1.90 3.58 16.63
C ASP A 165 1.64 3.75 15.13
N GLU A 166 1.64 2.65 14.37
CA GLU A 166 1.29 2.65 12.94
C GLU A 166 -0.16 3.13 12.73
N ARG A 167 -1.09 2.69 13.56
CA ARG A 167 -2.49 3.12 13.52
C ARG A 167 -2.63 4.62 13.85
N ARG A 168 -1.99 5.08 14.93
CA ARG A 168 -2.00 6.51 15.31
C ARG A 168 -1.41 7.39 14.22
N LEU A 169 -0.36 6.93 13.55
CA LEU A 169 0.23 7.65 12.41
C LEU A 169 -0.77 7.77 11.25
N ALA A 170 -1.45 6.68 10.88
CA ALA A 170 -2.46 6.68 9.82
C ALA A 170 -3.62 7.67 10.13
N ILE A 171 -4.13 7.66 11.37
CA ILE A 171 -5.20 8.55 11.81
C ILE A 171 -4.76 10.03 11.76
N ARG A 172 -3.54 10.36 12.20
CA ARG A 172 -2.99 11.73 12.10
C ARG A 172 -2.88 12.19 10.65
N ARG A 173 -2.41 11.33 9.76
CA ARG A 173 -2.28 11.65 8.32
C ARG A 173 -3.64 11.93 7.69
N ALA A 174 -4.64 11.09 7.98
CA ALA A 174 -6.01 11.30 7.53
C ALA A 174 -6.57 12.64 8.01
N GLY A 175 -6.27 13.06 9.23
CA GLY A 175 -6.67 14.34 9.79
C GLY A 175 -5.98 15.55 9.13
N GLN A 176 -4.69 15.47 8.83
CA GLN A 176 -3.92 16.55 8.17
C GLN A 176 -4.35 16.80 6.72
N LEU A 177 -4.79 15.75 6.03
CA LEU A 177 -5.30 15.85 4.66
C LEU A 177 -6.72 16.48 4.62
N ALA A 178 -7.43 16.46 5.74
CA ALA A 178 -8.75 17.08 5.87
C ALA A 178 -8.69 18.61 6.06
N SER A 179 -7.52 19.13 6.42
CA SER A 179 -7.32 20.55 6.79
C SER A 179 -6.73 21.38 5.65
N LYS A 180 -6.57 20.82 4.47
CA LYS A 180 -6.10 21.48 3.24
C LYS A 180 -7.25 21.62 2.25
#